data_90bd25347424bf2f1e9166c48664a490
#
_entry.id   90bd25347424bf2f1e9166c48664a490
#
_cell.length_a   1.000
_cell.length_b   1.000
_cell.length_c   1.000
_cell.angle_alpha   90.00
_cell.angle_beta   90.00
_cell.angle_gamma   90.00
#
_symmetry.space_group_name_H-M   'P 1'
#
loop_
_entity.id
_entity.type
_entity.pdbx_description
1 polymer ?
#
loop_
_entity_poly.entity_id
_entity_poly.type
_entity_poly.pdbx_seq_one_letter_code
_entity_poly.pdbx_strand_id
1 'polypeptide(L)'
;MAKSKHYYIRKSHRYLGVLLGIQFLLWTVGGLYFSWSNMHEIHGDNQRRQPPLLSAAIQLVSPTSALDSIKKTHRVDSLVSIQLIDILGKPFYQIRCMESMGSSHHADDKSMLMNHLADASRGLVRPPLTKAEAILVAQRYFNGSPEVKKVDYLLSTNGHHEYRENPLPAYAVTFDDETNTTVYVASELGTVQKFRNNGWRVFDFLWMLHTMDYKGRDYLANVLLRTFSIVGLITIISGFALFFVSSKWFRQ
;
A
#
# COMPACT_ATOMS: atom_id res chain seq x y z
N MET A 1 -41.90 12.09 -40.34
CA MET A 1 -41.70 10.61 -40.33
C MET A 1 -41.07 10.19 -39.02
N ALA A 2 -41.74 9.42 -38.18
CA ALA A 2 -41.16 8.91 -36.94
C ALA A 2 -40.04 7.90 -37.29
N LYS A 3 -38.84 8.10 -36.73
CA LYS A 3 -37.72 7.19 -36.96
C LYS A 3 -38.03 5.83 -36.33
N SER A 4 -37.69 4.74 -37.00
CA SER A 4 -37.92 3.35 -36.55
C SER A 4 -37.24 3.09 -35.21
N LYS A 5 -37.80 2.18 -34.37
CA LYS A 5 -37.21 1.75 -33.10
C LYS A 5 -35.76 1.25 -33.30
N HIS A 6 -35.48 0.56 -34.40
CA HIS A 6 -34.13 0.11 -34.79
C HIS A 6 -33.12 1.26 -34.97
N TYR A 7 -33.56 2.45 -35.41
CA TYR A 7 -32.69 3.61 -35.53
C TYR A 7 -32.21 4.09 -34.15
N TYR A 8 -33.09 4.16 -33.16
CA TYR A 8 -32.74 4.60 -31.82
C TYR A 8 -31.83 3.60 -31.11
N ILE A 9 -32.08 2.29 -31.25
CA ILE A 9 -31.22 1.23 -30.69
C ILE A 9 -29.80 1.32 -31.25
N ARG A 10 -29.64 1.42 -32.57
CA ARG A 10 -28.33 1.57 -33.21
C ARG A 10 -27.63 2.85 -32.81
N LYS A 11 -28.37 3.95 -32.70
CA LYS A 11 -27.81 5.24 -32.28
C LYS A 11 -27.32 5.19 -30.84
N SER A 12 -28.12 4.69 -29.90
CA SER A 12 -27.76 4.54 -28.50
C SER A 12 -26.56 3.60 -28.33
N HIS A 13 -26.58 2.43 -28.97
CA HIS A 13 -25.47 1.47 -28.92
C HIS A 13 -24.15 2.11 -29.41
N ARG A 14 -24.19 2.90 -30.49
CA ARG A 14 -22.99 3.59 -31.02
C ARG A 14 -22.40 4.60 -30.04
N TYR A 15 -23.22 5.43 -29.39
CA TYR A 15 -22.73 6.41 -28.42
C TYR A 15 -22.25 5.76 -27.14
N LEU A 16 -22.99 4.79 -26.60
CA LEU A 16 -22.56 3.97 -25.47
C LEU A 16 -21.28 3.23 -25.78
N GLY A 17 -21.16 2.66 -26.98
CA GLY A 17 -19.96 1.96 -27.41
C GLY A 17 -18.72 2.85 -27.48
N VAL A 18 -18.84 4.12 -27.90
CA VAL A 18 -17.72 5.06 -27.87
C VAL A 18 -17.33 5.41 -26.43
N LEU A 19 -18.31 5.75 -25.59
CA LEU A 19 -18.06 6.12 -24.20
C LEU A 19 -17.40 4.99 -23.40
N LEU A 20 -17.97 3.77 -23.52
CA LEU A 20 -17.44 2.59 -22.83
C LEU A 20 -16.17 2.06 -23.49
N GLY A 21 -16.02 2.23 -24.81
CA GLY A 21 -14.87 1.74 -25.58
C GLY A 21 -13.56 2.32 -25.08
N ILE A 22 -13.54 3.59 -24.67
CA ILE A 22 -12.35 4.22 -24.07
C ILE A 22 -11.95 3.49 -22.78
N GLN A 23 -12.91 3.24 -21.90
CA GLN A 23 -12.63 2.55 -20.65
C GLN A 23 -12.25 1.08 -20.87
N PHE A 24 -12.90 0.39 -21.79
CA PHE A 24 -12.53 -0.98 -22.17
C PHE A 24 -11.12 -1.06 -22.76
N LEU A 25 -10.71 -0.05 -23.55
CA LEU A 25 -9.35 0.04 -24.04
C LEU A 25 -8.35 0.16 -22.88
N LEU A 26 -8.62 1.05 -21.91
CA LEU A 26 -7.77 1.22 -20.72
C LEU A 26 -7.70 -0.07 -19.89
N TRP A 27 -8.82 -0.76 -19.71
CA TRP A 27 -8.87 -2.06 -19.03
C TRP A 27 -8.09 -3.15 -19.78
N THR A 28 -8.19 -3.19 -21.09
CA THR A 28 -7.45 -4.16 -21.91
C THR A 28 -5.95 -3.90 -21.84
N VAL A 29 -5.51 -2.65 -21.98
CA VAL A 29 -4.09 -2.26 -21.85
C VAL A 29 -3.57 -2.57 -20.45
N GLY A 30 -4.32 -2.22 -19.41
CA GLY A 30 -3.99 -2.55 -18.04
C GLY A 30 -3.92 -4.06 -17.80
N GLY A 31 -4.89 -4.82 -18.30
CA GLY A 31 -4.94 -6.29 -18.22
C GLY A 31 -3.76 -6.96 -18.90
N LEU A 32 -3.35 -6.47 -20.08
CA LEU A 32 -2.15 -6.95 -20.76
C LEU A 32 -0.90 -6.69 -19.92
N TYR A 33 -0.75 -5.48 -19.41
CA TYR A 33 0.37 -5.14 -18.53
C TYR A 33 0.41 -6.06 -17.29
N PHE A 34 -0.72 -6.24 -16.60
CA PHE A 34 -0.81 -7.09 -15.40
C PHE A 34 -0.50 -8.55 -15.70
N SER A 35 -0.94 -9.08 -16.86
CA SER A 35 -0.72 -10.48 -17.23
C SER A 35 0.73 -10.79 -17.62
N TRP A 36 1.49 -9.79 -18.10
CA TRP A 36 2.90 -9.93 -18.46
C TRP A 36 3.87 -9.47 -17.37
N SER A 37 3.38 -8.76 -16.35
CA SER A 37 4.21 -8.25 -15.28
C SER A 37 4.52 -9.34 -14.25
N ASN A 38 5.77 -9.40 -13.82
CA ASN A 38 6.20 -10.23 -12.71
C ASN A 38 5.91 -9.49 -11.38
N MET A 39 4.98 -10.01 -10.58
CA MET A 39 4.57 -9.36 -9.33
C MET A 39 5.71 -9.24 -8.31
N HIS A 40 6.70 -10.14 -8.30
CA HIS A 40 7.88 -10.02 -7.45
C HIS A 40 8.74 -8.80 -7.84
N GLU A 41 8.87 -8.53 -9.13
CA GLU A 41 9.60 -7.35 -9.61
C GLU A 41 8.80 -6.06 -9.35
N ILE A 42 7.49 -6.09 -9.56
CA ILE A 42 6.57 -4.98 -9.26
C ILE A 42 6.66 -4.61 -7.77
N HIS A 43 6.64 -5.58 -6.87
CA HIS A 43 6.73 -5.33 -5.42
C HIS A 43 8.14 -5.00 -4.94
N GLY A 44 9.16 -5.14 -5.80
CA GLY A 44 10.56 -4.91 -5.46
C GLY A 44 11.16 -6.03 -4.62
N ASP A 45 10.58 -7.23 -4.66
CA ASP A 45 11.08 -8.38 -3.88
C ASP A 45 12.45 -8.84 -4.38
N ASN A 46 12.73 -8.71 -5.68
CA ASN A 46 14.06 -8.96 -6.28
C ASN A 46 15.13 -7.97 -5.79
N GLN A 47 14.73 -6.79 -5.32
CA GLN A 47 15.61 -5.77 -4.76
C GLN A 47 15.75 -5.88 -3.24
N ARG A 48 14.98 -6.77 -2.62
CA ARG A 48 14.98 -6.98 -1.17
C ARG A 48 15.99 -8.04 -0.78
N ARG A 49 16.87 -7.69 0.14
CA ARG A 49 17.74 -8.64 0.87
C ARG A 49 17.09 -9.01 2.19
N GLN A 50 17.16 -10.27 2.57
CA GLN A 50 16.87 -10.67 3.95
C GLN A 50 18.10 -10.37 4.81
N PRO A 51 17.98 -9.56 5.86
CA PRO A 51 19.09 -9.32 6.77
C PRO A 51 19.43 -10.61 7.54
N PRO A 52 20.67 -10.73 8.04
CA PRO A 52 21.05 -11.83 8.89
C PRO A 52 20.14 -11.91 10.11
N LEU A 53 19.78 -13.13 10.51
CA LEU A 53 19.01 -13.35 11.72
C LEU A 53 19.84 -13.00 12.96
N LEU A 54 19.16 -12.60 14.02
CA LEU A 54 19.77 -12.43 15.33
C LEU A 54 20.31 -13.78 15.85
N SER A 55 21.49 -13.76 16.45
CA SER A 55 22.07 -14.96 17.05
C SER A 55 21.21 -15.47 18.20
N ALA A 56 21.02 -16.79 18.30
CA ALA A 56 20.34 -17.41 19.43
C ALA A 56 21.10 -17.26 20.78
N ALA A 57 22.39 -16.90 20.71
CA ALA A 57 23.22 -16.68 21.90
C ALA A 57 23.08 -15.27 22.52
N ILE A 58 22.22 -14.40 21.93
CA ILE A 58 22.00 -13.07 22.48
C ILE A 58 21.29 -13.14 23.83
N GLN A 59 21.85 -12.47 24.80
CA GLN A 59 21.21 -12.32 26.11
C GLN A 59 20.16 -11.18 26.03
N LEU A 60 18.93 -11.54 26.37
CA LEU A 60 17.80 -10.63 26.36
C LEU A 60 17.27 -10.45 27.78
N VAL A 61 16.88 -9.23 28.13
CA VAL A 61 16.10 -8.99 29.34
C VAL A 61 14.63 -9.33 29.09
N SER A 62 13.87 -9.54 30.16
CA SER A 62 12.45 -9.83 30.03
C SER A 62 11.73 -8.69 29.27
N PRO A 63 10.84 -8.99 28.31
CA PRO A 63 10.00 -7.99 27.66
C PRO A 63 9.19 -7.14 28.65
N THR A 64 8.87 -7.66 29.84
CA THR A 64 8.21 -6.91 30.90
C THR A 64 9.04 -5.76 31.42
N SER A 65 10.38 -5.89 31.47
CA SER A 65 11.27 -4.80 31.87
C SER A 65 11.20 -3.60 30.89
N ALA A 66 11.08 -3.90 29.62
CA ALA A 66 10.89 -2.87 28.58
C ALA A 66 9.51 -2.19 28.71
N LEU A 67 8.45 -2.99 28.95
CA LEU A 67 7.11 -2.47 29.19
C LEU A 67 7.04 -1.60 30.45
N ASP A 68 7.73 -2.01 31.54
CA ASP A 68 7.79 -1.23 32.77
C ASP A 68 8.55 0.10 32.56
N SER A 69 9.53 0.12 31.67
CA SER A 69 10.21 1.36 31.28
C SER A 69 9.28 2.33 30.54
N ILE A 70 8.39 1.81 29.68
CA ILE A 70 7.36 2.63 28.99
C ILE A 70 6.35 3.18 30.01
N LYS A 71 5.87 2.34 30.94
CA LYS A 71 4.88 2.72 31.96
C LYS A 71 5.35 3.82 32.92
N LYS A 72 6.66 4.07 33.01
CA LYS A 72 7.20 5.19 33.81
C LYS A 72 6.87 6.55 33.21
N THR A 73 6.70 6.64 31.89
CA THR A 73 6.51 7.91 31.18
C THR A 73 5.19 7.99 30.41
N HIS A 74 4.54 6.85 30.19
CA HIS A 74 3.32 6.72 29.37
C HIS A 74 2.24 5.94 30.13
N ARG A 75 0.99 6.35 29.95
CA ARG A 75 -0.16 5.64 30.52
C ARG A 75 -0.62 4.54 29.57
N VAL A 76 -0.10 3.34 29.77
CA VAL A 76 -0.44 2.16 28.97
C VAL A 76 -1.72 1.53 29.48
N ASP A 77 -2.78 1.52 28.68
CA ASP A 77 -4.07 0.89 29.01
C ASP A 77 -4.09 -0.59 28.65
N SER A 78 -3.57 -0.95 27.49
CA SER A 78 -3.51 -2.33 27.06
C SER A 78 -2.32 -2.60 26.13
N LEU A 79 -1.82 -3.83 26.18
CA LEU A 79 -0.74 -4.31 25.32
C LEU A 79 -1.33 -4.98 24.08
N VAL A 80 -0.89 -4.54 22.91
CA VAL A 80 -1.30 -5.13 21.62
C VAL A 80 -0.32 -6.21 21.18
N SER A 81 0.98 -5.91 21.17
CA SER A 81 2.01 -6.89 20.80
C SER A 81 3.39 -6.47 21.32
N ILE A 82 4.25 -7.48 21.55
CA ILE A 82 5.69 -7.32 21.71
C ILE A 82 6.37 -8.22 20.69
N GLN A 83 7.28 -7.67 19.91
CA GLN A 83 8.04 -8.42 18.92
C GLN A 83 9.53 -8.13 19.10
N LEU A 84 10.36 -9.18 19.01
CA LEU A 84 11.80 -9.03 18.93
C LEU A 84 12.17 -8.75 17.47
N ILE A 85 12.86 -7.66 17.22
CA ILE A 85 13.31 -7.23 15.89
C ILE A 85 14.80 -6.95 15.87
N ASP A 86 15.39 -7.05 14.68
CA ASP A 86 16.77 -6.58 14.42
C ASP A 86 16.75 -5.14 13.90
N ILE A 87 17.46 -4.25 14.56
CA ILE A 87 17.80 -2.93 14.03
C ILE A 87 19.32 -2.84 13.95
N LEU A 88 19.86 -2.88 12.75
CA LEU A 88 21.30 -2.77 12.47
C LEU A 88 22.18 -3.79 13.25
N GLY A 89 21.70 -5.00 13.40
CA GLY A 89 22.41 -6.10 14.09
C GLY A 89 22.24 -6.12 15.60
N LYS A 90 21.38 -5.25 16.16
CA LYS A 90 21.08 -5.19 17.59
C LYS A 90 19.64 -5.61 17.85
N PRO A 91 19.37 -6.35 18.94
CA PRO A 91 18.03 -6.78 19.30
C PRO A 91 17.24 -5.61 19.93
N PHE A 92 16.02 -5.40 19.45
CA PHE A 92 15.07 -4.44 20.02
C PHE A 92 13.72 -5.10 20.23
N TYR A 93 13.01 -4.72 21.26
CA TYR A 93 11.60 -4.97 21.42
C TYR A 93 10.82 -3.85 20.72
N GLN A 94 10.00 -4.21 19.75
CA GLN A 94 8.96 -3.37 19.20
C GLN A 94 7.69 -3.64 20.00
N ILE A 95 7.23 -2.63 20.77
CA ILE A 95 6.10 -2.73 21.67
C ILE A 95 4.98 -1.86 21.12
N ARG A 96 3.83 -2.48 20.90
CA ARG A 96 2.62 -1.79 20.46
C ARG A 96 1.60 -1.84 21.59
N CYS A 97 1.12 -0.68 22.01
CA CYS A 97 0.19 -0.56 23.13
C CYS A 97 -0.86 0.53 22.87
N MET A 98 -1.98 0.42 23.55
CA MET A 98 -2.97 1.49 23.60
C MET A 98 -2.63 2.41 24.79
N GLU A 99 -2.59 3.71 24.52
CA GLU A 99 -2.26 4.73 25.53
C GLU A 99 -3.36 5.78 25.62
N SER A 100 -3.71 6.17 26.84
CA SER A 100 -4.63 7.28 27.09
C SER A 100 -3.88 8.61 27.00
N MET A 101 -4.41 9.53 26.20
CA MET A 101 -3.83 10.87 25.97
C MET A 101 -4.30 11.92 27.01
N GLY A 102 -5.17 11.57 27.93
CA GLY A 102 -5.81 12.50 28.86
C GLY A 102 -5.23 12.47 30.28
N SER A 103 -5.18 13.65 30.93
CA SER A 103 -4.82 13.82 32.35
C SER A 103 -6.03 13.77 33.31
N SER A 104 -7.25 13.52 32.79
CA SER A 104 -8.50 13.56 33.56
C SER A 104 -9.28 12.26 33.47
N HIS A 105 -9.87 11.84 34.61
CA HIS A 105 -10.69 10.64 34.76
C HIS A 105 -12.08 10.73 34.05
N HIS A 106 -12.17 11.29 32.86
CA HIS A 106 -13.43 11.31 32.11
C HIS A 106 -13.54 10.10 31.18
N ALA A 107 -14.73 9.52 31.10
CA ALA A 107 -15.06 8.30 30.35
C ALA A 107 -14.89 8.39 28.81
N ASP A 108 -14.45 9.55 28.29
CA ASP A 108 -14.21 9.82 26.86
C ASP A 108 -12.70 9.86 26.50
N ASP A 109 -11.83 9.33 27.36
CA ASP A 109 -10.39 9.29 27.08
C ASP A 109 -10.14 8.31 25.91
N LYS A 110 -9.91 8.86 24.70
CA LYS A 110 -9.59 8.07 23.52
C LYS A 110 -8.20 7.49 23.65
N SER A 111 -8.14 6.17 23.82
CA SER A 111 -6.87 5.46 23.73
C SER A 111 -6.39 5.44 22.28
N MET A 112 -5.12 5.75 22.06
CA MET A 112 -4.47 5.70 20.75
C MET A 112 -3.43 4.59 20.70
N LEU A 113 -3.29 3.98 19.52
CA LEU A 113 -2.26 2.98 19.29
C LEU A 113 -0.89 3.67 19.16
N MET A 114 0.01 3.36 20.09
CA MET A 114 1.37 3.87 20.13
C MET A 114 2.38 2.75 19.90
N ASN A 115 3.53 3.12 19.32
CA ASN A 115 4.62 2.20 19.04
C ASN A 115 5.87 2.68 19.79
N HIS A 116 6.53 1.77 20.49
CA HIS A 116 7.76 2.04 21.19
C HIS A 116 8.84 1.06 20.80
N LEU A 117 10.07 1.55 20.74
CA LEU A 117 11.27 0.74 20.58
C LEU A 117 12.03 0.71 21.90
N ALA A 118 12.39 -0.48 22.36
CA ALA A 118 13.22 -0.65 23.56
C ALA A 118 14.39 -1.59 23.25
N ASP A 119 15.57 -1.25 23.74
CA ASP A 119 16.76 -2.13 23.68
C ASP A 119 16.47 -3.44 24.41
N ALA A 120 16.48 -4.55 23.67
CA ALA A 120 16.14 -5.85 24.23
C ALA A 120 17.23 -6.44 25.15
N SER A 121 18.44 -5.87 25.14
CA SER A 121 19.52 -6.25 26.06
C SER A 121 19.49 -5.48 27.37
N ARG A 122 18.81 -4.31 27.40
CA ARG A 122 18.82 -3.40 28.57
C ARG A 122 17.41 -3.09 29.09
N GLY A 123 16.36 -3.30 28.28
CA GLY A 123 14.99 -2.93 28.64
C GLY A 123 14.72 -1.43 28.59
N LEU A 124 15.59 -0.63 27.99
CA LEU A 124 15.48 0.83 27.95
C LEU A 124 14.79 1.28 26.66
N VAL A 125 13.80 2.14 26.82
CA VAL A 125 13.11 2.79 25.70
C VAL A 125 14.08 3.72 24.96
N ARG A 126 13.99 3.71 23.63
CA ARG A 126 14.72 4.63 22.76
C ARG A 126 13.78 5.51 21.94
N PRO A 127 14.23 6.67 21.49
CA PRO A 127 13.48 7.49 20.55
C PRO A 127 13.32 6.75 19.18
N PRO A 128 12.38 7.19 18.32
CA PRO A 128 12.27 6.72 16.95
C PRO A 128 13.60 6.76 16.18
N LEU A 129 13.69 6.03 15.07
CA LEU A 129 14.89 6.05 14.24
C LEU A 129 15.20 7.47 13.75
N THR A 130 16.47 7.82 13.80
CA THR A 130 17.00 9.02 13.15
C THR A 130 17.09 8.83 11.64
N LYS A 131 17.24 9.93 10.88
CA LYS A 131 17.48 9.89 9.44
C LYS A 131 18.66 8.99 9.06
N ALA A 132 19.77 9.12 9.79
CA ALA A 132 20.99 8.32 9.53
C ALA A 132 20.73 6.82 9.75
N GLU A 133 20.06 6.45 10.82
CA GLU A 133 19.70 5.05 11.10
C GLU A 133 18.73 4.50 10.05
N ALA A 134 17.73 5.28 9.64
CA ALA A 134 16.78 4.87 8.62
C ALA A 134 17.46 4.60 7.26
N ILE A 135 18.46 5.42 6.89
CA ILE A 135 19.29 5.18 5.70
C ILE A 135 20.02 3.84 5.82
N LEU A 136 20.71 3.60 6.95
CA LEU A 136 21.44 2.37 7.18
C LEU A 136 20.51 1.14 7.19
N VAL A 137 19.31 1.27 7.77
CA VAL A 137 18.29 0.22 7.74
C VAL A 137 17.86 -0.05 6.30
N ALA A 138 17.53 1.00 5.52
CA ALA A 138 17.14 0.85 4.12
C ALA A 138 18.23 0.16 3.29
N GLN A 139 19.51 0.58 3.43
CA GLN A 139 20.64 -0.02 2.74
C GLN A 139 20.87 -1.49 3.13
N ARG A 140 20.66 -1.84 4.40
CA ARG A 140 20.82 -3.21 4.89
C ARG A 140 19.81 -4.17 4.26
N TYR A 141 18.62 -3.69 3.96
CA TYR A 141 17.54 -4.47 3.32
C TYR A 141 17.56 -4.38 1.79
N PHE A 142 18.37 -3.52 1.21
CA PHE A 142 18.50 -3.40 -0.24
C PHE A 142 19.53 -4.40 -0.79
N ASN A 143 19.18 -5.04 -1.89
CA ASN A 143 20.09 -5.96 -2.58
C ASN A 143 21.04 -5.17 -3.49
N GLY A 144 22.30 -5.07 -3.14
CA GLY A 144 23.28 -4.20 -3.77
C GLY A 144 23.71 -3.07 -2.84
N SER A 145 24.40 -2.08 -3.38
CA SER A 145 24.92 -0.93 -2.62
C SER A 145 24.78 0.36 -3.42
N PRO A 146 23.56 0.69 -3.89
CA PRO A 146 23.35 1.92 -4.64
C PRO A 146 23.51 3.14 -3.73
N GLU A 147 23.87 4.28 -4.31
CA GLU A 147 23.94 5.55 -3.61
C GLU A 147 22.53 6.03 -3.23
N VAL A 148 22.44 6.77 -2.12
CA VAL A 148 21.19 7.38 -1.68
C VAL A 148 21.01 8.69 -2.44
N LYS A 149 19.99 8.76 -3.28
CA LYS A 149 19.64 9.92 -4.08
C LYS A 149 18.89 10.98 -3.29
N LYS A 150 17.95 10.53 -2.43
CA LYS A 150 17.05 11.43 -1.68
C LYS A 150 16.53 10.76 -0.43
N VAL A 151 16.24 11.55 0.61
CA VAL A 151 15.57 11.08 1.82
C VAL A 151 14.52 12.11 2.24
N ASP A 152 13.26 11.69 2.25
CA ASP A 152 12.14 12.49 2.74
C ASP A 152 11.62 11.94 4.07
N TYR A 153 11.14 12.81 4.95
CA TYR A 153 10.47 12.42 6.19
C TYR A 153 8.97 12.68 6.06
N LEU A 154 8.18 11.63 6.20
CA LEU A 154 6.74 11.64 5.99
C LEU A 154 6.02 11.62 7.33
N LEU A 155 5.28 12.69 7.62
CA LEU A 155 4.38 12.78 8.77
C LEU A 155 2.94 12.41 8.40
N SER A 156 2.56 12.61 7.15
CA SER A 156 1.25 12.27 6.61
C SER A 156 1.35 11.85 5.15
N THR A 157 0.37 11.09 4.68
CA THR A 157 0.21 10.72 3.26
C THR A 157 -1.24 10.90 2.86
N ASN A 158 -1.45 11.20 1.56
CA ASN A 158 -2.79 11.19 0.97
C ASN A 158 -3.07 9.83 0.29
N GLY A 159 -4.32 9.64 -0.19
CA GLY A 159 -4.74 8.40 -0.86
C GLY A 159 -4.01 8.09 -2.17
N HIS A 160 -3.30 9.05 -2.77
CA HIS A 160 -2.50 8.85 -3.99
C HIS A 160 -1.03 8.56 -3.73
N HIS A 161 -0.56 8.74 -2.49
CA HIS A 161 0.82 8.51 -2.14
C HIS A 161 1.16 7.01 -2.22
N GLU A 162 2.34 6.67 -2.74
CA GLU A 162 2.76 5.27 -2.89
C GLU A 162 3.00 4.54 -1.55
N TYR A 163 3.05 5.29 -0.44
CA TYR A 163 3.14 4.78 0.94
C TYR A 163 1.81 4.93 1.72
N ARG A 164 0.68 5.15 1.04
CA ARG A 164 -0.64 5.25 1.68
C ARG A 164 -0.95 4.04 2.57
N GLU A 165 -1.73 4.26 3.62
CA GLU A 165 -2.20 3.21 4.55
C GLU A 165 -1.07 2.44 5.27
N ASN A 166 0.13 3.00 5.32
CA ASN A 166 1.24 2.40 6.04
C ASN A 166 1.61 3.23 7.27
N PRO A 167 2.31 2.64 8.26
CA PRO A 167 2.66 3.31 9.51
C PRO A 167 3.49 4.58 9.30
N LEU A 168 3.06 5.63 9.95
CA LEU A 168 3.73 6.94 9.98
C LEU A 168 4.14 7.26 11.44
N PRO A 169 5.16 8.08 11.67
CA PRO A 169 6.06 8.72 10.69
C PRO A 169 7.01 7.72 10.01
N ALA A 170 7.45 8.05 8.77
CA ALA A 170 8.34 7.19 8.01
C ALA A 170 9.39 7.98 7.22
N TYR A 171 10.55 7.38 7.01
CA TYR A 171 11.55 7.86 6.06
C TYR A 171 11.39 7.16 4.72
N ALA A 172 11.30 7.95 3.65
CA ALA A 172 11.35 7.48 2.27
C ALA A 172 12.79 7.66 1.76
N VAL A 173 13.53 6.56 1.69
CA VAL A 173 14.93 6.53 1.22
C VAL A 173 14.93 6.10 -0.25
N THR A 174 15.16 7.04 -1.16
CA THR A 174 15.24 6.77 -2.61
C THR A 174 16.68 6.53 -3.01
N PHE A 175 16.91 5.43 -3.68
CA PHE A 175 18.22 5.03 -4.20
C PHE A 175 18.40 5.44 -5.65
N ASP A 176 19.65 5.64 -6.05
CA ASP A 176 20.05 5.88 -7.44
C ASP A 176 20.33 4.55 -8.13
N ASP A 177 19.25 3.82 -8.39
CA ASP A 177 19.23 2.57 -9.13
C ASP A 177 18.41 2.70 -10.41
N GLU A 178 18.51 1.76 -11.34
CA GLU A 178 17.84 1.77 -12.64
C GLU A 178 16.31 1.95 -12.54
N THR A 179 15.74 1.54 -11.44
CA THR A 179 14.29 1.56 -11.22
C THR A 179 13.82 2.65 -10.26
N ASN A 180 14.70 3.55 -9.81
CA ASN A 180 14.45 4.61 -8.83
C ASN A 180 13.68 4.08 -7.62
N THR A 181 14.25 3.07 -6.98
CA THR A 181 13.63 2.39 -5.85
C THR A 181 13.61 3.26 -4.62
N THR A 182 12.45 3.35 -3.98
CA THR A 182 12.26 3.97 -2.68
C THR A 182 11.97 2.91 -1.64
N VAL A 183 12.76 2.88 -0.57
CA VAL A 183 12.56 2.02 0.60
C VAL A 183 11.95 2.85 1.73
N TYR A 184 10.81 2.43 2.21
CA TYR A 184 10.08 3.10 3.28
C TYR A 184 10.38 2.45 4.62
N VAL A 185 10.91 3.23 5.55
CA VAL A 185 11.28 2.80 6.91
C VAL A 185 10.42 3.54 7.92
N ALA A 186 9.54 2.84 8.63
CA ALA A 186 8.75 3.42 9.70
C ALA A 186 9.66 3.72 10.90
N SER A 187 9.73 5.00 11.29
CA SER A 187 10.71 5.45 12.29
C SER A 187 10.42 4.93 13.70
N GLU A 188 9.13 4.81 14.07
CA GLU A 188 8.71 4.30 15.39
C GLU A 188 8.69 2.77 15.43
N LEU A 189 8.56 2.10 14.28
CA LEU A 189 8.59 0.64 14.22
C LEU A 189 10.01 0.08 14.02
N GLY A 190 10.95 0.89 13.56
CA GLY A 190 12.33 0.47 13.31
C GLY A 190 12.52 -0.46 12.13
N THR A 191 11.51 -0.64 11.28
CA THR A 191 11.47 -1.67 10.24
C THR A 191 11.12 -1.12 8.86
N VAL A 192 11.63 -1.79 7.83
CA VAL A 192 11.25 -1.54 6.43
C VAL A 192 9.81 -2.00 6.21
N GLN A 193 8.99 -1.14 5.67
CA GLN A 193 7.58 -1.40 5.39
C GLN A 193 7.32 -1.75 3.93
N LYS A 194 7.84 -0.94 3.00
CA LYS A 194 7.58 -1.08 1.57
C LYS A 194 8.82 -0.79 0.73
N PHE A 195 8.90 -1.48 -0.40
CA PHE A 195 9.72 -1.11 -1.55
C PHE A 195 8.79 -0.61 -2.65
N ARG A 196 9.18 0.47 -3.32
CA ARG A 196 8.45 1.04 -4.45
C ARG A 196 9.43 1.42 -5.55
N ASN A 197 9.23 0.88 -6.73
CA ASN A 197 10.04 1.13 -7.90
C ASN A 197 9.20 1.69 -9.05
N ASN A 198 9.81 2.01 -10.17
CA ASN A 198 9.08 2.54 -11.34
C ASN A 198 8.04 1.54 -11.88
N GLY A 199 8.33 0.24 -11.85
CA GLY A 199 7.36 -0.79 -12.24
C GLY A 199 6.09 -0.74 -11.37
N TRP A 200 6.28 -0.61 -10.04
CA TRP A 200 5.15 -0.45 -9.12
C TRP A 200 4.34 0.83 -9.40
N ARG A 201 5.01 1.96 -9.72
CA ARG A 201 4.32 3.23 -10.02
C ARG A 201 3.46 3.14 -11.27
N VAL A 202 3.95 2.46 -12.32
CA VAL A 202 3.18 2.17 -13.53
C VAL A 202 2.01 1.24 -13.21
N PHE A 203 2.27 0.14 -12.47
CA PHE A 203 1.23 -0.79 -12.03
C PHE A 203 0.12 -0.08 -11.25
N ASP A 204 0.46 0.71 -10.24
CA ASP A 204 -0.48 1.43 -9.38
C ASP A 204 -1.31 2.47 -10.17
N PHE A 205 -0.71 3.12 -11.17
CA PHE A 205 -1.44 4.02 -12.07
C PHE A 205 -2.46 3.26 -12.93
N LEU A 206 -2.06 2.15 -13.55
CA LEU A 206 -2.97 1.33 -14.36
C LEU A 206 -4.04 0.66 -13.49
N TRP A 207 -3.71 0.29 -12.27
CA TRP A 207 -4.65 -0.23 -11.27
C TRP A 207 -5.73 0.80 -10.92
N MET A 208 -5.34 2.05 -10.70
CA MET A 208 -6.29 3.16 -10.50
C MET A 208 -7.27 3.31 -11.68
N LEU A 209 -6.80 3.21 -12.92
CA LEU A 209 -7.65 3.26 -14.11
C LEU A 209 -8.56 2.04 -14.19
N HIS A 210 -8.08 0.87 -13.76
CA HIS A 210 -8.84 -0.36 -13.78
C HIS A 210 -9.95 -0.37 -12.72
N THR A 211 -9.66 0.06 -11.52
CA THR A 211 -10.61 0.14 -10.41
C THR A 211 -11.53 1.35 -10.49
N MET A 212 -11.20 2.33 -11.34
CA MET A 212 -11.88 3.63 -11.43
C MET A 212 -11.98 4.35 -10.08
N ASP A 213 -11.09 4.03 -9.14
CA ASP A 213 -10.98 4.72 -7.85
C ASP A 213 -9.91 5.81 -7.92
N TYR A 214 -10.33 6.97 -8.38
CA TYR A 214 -9.46 8.14 -8.54
C TYR A 214 -9.16 8.87 -7.22
N LYS A 215 -9.70 8.39 -6.07
CA LYS A 215 -9.45 9.00 -4.75
C LYS A 215 -8.47 8.21 -3.90
N GLY A 216 -8.67 6.90 -3.81
CA GLY A 216 -7.92 6.01 -2.92
C GLY A 216 -7.12 4.92 -3.65
N ARG A 217 -7.48 4.64 -4.92
CA ARG A 217 -6.93 3.61 -5.82
C ARG A 217 -7.28 2.16 -5.49
N ASP A 218 -7.67 1.85 -4.27
CA ASP A 218 -7.87 0.47 -3.80
C ASP A 218 -9.34 0.12 -3.48
N TYR A 219 -10.25 1.10 -3.53
CA TYR A 219 -11.67 0.89 -3.21
C TYR A 219 -12.47 0.38 -4.41
N LEU A 220 -12.68 -0.95 -4.46
CA LEU A 220 -13.41 -1.61 -5.55
C LEU A 220 -14.95 -1.41 -5.48
N ALA A 221 -15.49 -1.06 -4.33
CA ALA A 221 -16.94 -0.91 -4.15
C ALA A 221 -17.46 0.48 -4.54
N ASN A 222 -16.72 1.24 -5.37
CA ASN A 222 -17.10 2.58 -5.77
C ASN A 222 -18.25 2.60 -6.80
N VAL A 223 -19.05 3.65 -6.75
CA VAL A 223 -20.25 3.81 -7.59
C VAL A 223 -19.89 3.88 -9.07
N LEU A 224 -18.76 4.52 -9.41
CA LEU A 224 -18.34 4.71 -10.79
C LEU A 224 -18.07 3.36 -11.46
N LEU A 225 -17.25 2.49 -10.83
CA LEU A 225 -16.95 1.15 -11.33
C LEU A 225 -18.23 0.32 -11.50
N ARG A 226 -19.12 0.33 -10.50
CA ARG A 226 -20.40 -0.40 -10.57
C ARG A 226 -21.27 0.07 -11.71
N THR A 227 -21.40 1.39 -11.89
CA THR A 227 -22.19 1.98 -12.97
C THR A 227 -21.64 1.61 -14.34
N PHE A 228 -20.32 1.74 -14.54
CA PHE A 228 -19.68 1.34 -15.78
C PHE A 228 -19.80 -0.15 -16.07
N SER A 229 -19.71 -0.99 -15.05
CA SER A 229 -19.90 -2.44 -15.21
C SER A 229 -21.32 -2.80 -15.65
N ILE A 230 -22.33 -2.19 -15.04
CA ILE A 230 -23.74 -2.43 -15.41
C ILE A 230 -24.01 -1.94 -16.83
N VAL A 231 -23.62 -0.69 -17.16
CA VAL A 231 -23.83 -0.12 -18.50
C VAL A 231 -23.02 -0.89 -19.54
N GLY A 232 -21.82 -1.35 -19.20
CA GLY A 232 -20.99 -2.22 -20.03
C GLY A 232 -21.70 -3.54 -20.35
N LEU A 233 -22.25 -4.20 -19.34
CA LEU A 233 -23.01 -5.44 -19.52
C LEU A 233 -24.23 -5.25 -20.44
N ILE A 234 -25.00 -4.18 -20.22
CA ILE A 234 -26.14 -3.83 -21.09
C ILE A 234 -25.67 -3.62 -22.53
N THR A 235 -24.56 -2.93 -22.72
CA THR A 235 -24.01 -2.67 -24.07
C THR A 235 -23.56 -3.95 -24.76
N ILE A 236 -22.91 -4.86 -24.05
CA ILE A 236 -22.50 -6.18 -24.58
C ILE A 236 -23.73 -6.99 -24.98
N ILE A 237 -24.73 -7.10 -24.10
CA ILE A 237 -25.98 -7.83 -24.38
C ILE A 237 -26.68 -7.23 -25.59
N SER A 238 -26.78 -5.89 -25.69
CA SER A 238 -27.37 -5.20 -26.84
C SER A 238 -26.62 -5.48 -28.15
N GLY A 239 -25.29 -5.64 -28.09
CA GLY A 239 -24.45 -6.01 -29.23
C GLY A 239 -24.79 -7.42 -29.73
N PHE A 240 -24.89 -8.40 -28.83
CA PHE A 240 -25.31 -9.76 -29.18
C PHE A 240 -26.73 -9.79 -29.76
N ALA A 241 -27.66 -9.07 -29.14
CA ALA A 241 -29.04 -8.96 -29.65
C ALA A 241 -29.05 -8.39 -31.08
N LEU A 242 -28.30 -7.34 -31.37
CA LEU A 242 -28.16 -6.76 -32.70
C LEU A 242 -27.55 -7.76 -33.71
N PHE A 243 -26.53 -8.52 -33.27
CA PHE A 243 -25.92 -9.55 -34.07
C PHE A 243 -26.95 -10.63 -34.49
N PHE A 244 -27.69 -11.20 -33.53
CA PHE A 244 -28.69 -12.22 -33.79
C PHE A 244 -29.81 -11.72 -34.72
N VAL A 245 -30.31 -10.49 -34.48
CA VAL A 245 -31.39 -9.90 -35.33
C VAL A 245 -30.89 -9.53 -36.73
N SER A 246 -29.62 -9.16 -36.90
CA SER A 246 -29.05 -8.75 -38.17
C SER A 246 -28.44 -9.92 -38.98
N SER A 247 -28.12 -11.02 -38.33
CA SER A 247 -27.53 -12.19 -38.95
C SER A 247 -28.54 -12.93 -39.81
N LYS A 248 -28.18 -13.18 -41.06
CA LYS A 248 -29.00 -13.99 -41.98
C LYS A 248 -29.12 -15.47 -41.55
N TRP A 249 -28.26 -15.93 -40.65
CA TRP A 249 -28.19 -17.32 -40.19
C TRP A 249 -29.40 -17.75 -39.35
N PHE A 250 -30.08 -16.80 -38.73
CA PHE A 250 -31.31 -17.03 -37.92
C PHE A 250 -32.59 -16.58 -38.61
N ARG A 251 -32.56 -16.28 -39.90
CA ARG A 251 -33.74 -15.89 -40.72
C ARG A 251 -34.26 -17.05 -41.60
N GLN A 252 -34.06 -18.30 -41.22
CA GLN A 252 -34.73 -19.46 -41.81
C GLN A 252 -36.05 -19.74 -41.13
#